data_492df4ddc8e52679c7ca3ddb22ea680c
#
_entry.id   492df4ddc8e52679c7ca3ddb22ea680c
#
_cell.length_a   1.000
_cell.length_b   1.000
_cell.length_c   1.000
_cell.angle_alpha   90.00
_cell.angle_beta   90.00
_cell.angle_gamma   90.00
#
_symmetry.space_group_name_H-M   'P 1'
#
loop_
_entity.id
_entity.type
_entity.pdbx_description
1 polymer ?
#
loop_
_entity_poly.entity_id
_entity_poly.type
_entity_poly.pdbx_seq_one_letter_code
_entity_poly.pdbx_strand_id
1 'polypeptide(L)'
;TSNTRSQHNYFFKSALVDVVIEGNSVKRIKHNSKHELIEKLRLEKHGGLVLFSTGTTGRPKAILHDLSMFMKRFEVPRPTLKTINFLLFDHIGGLNTMLHTLYNKGTIVAPKSRNVEDILATCEEHQIEVLPTTPTFLRMMLLSGLIPDNVPKSLKIITYGTERMDQPTLDALCKLLPNVDFRQTFGMSELGIVRVKSKARDSLFMKIGGNDIETRVVDNVLEIYSKTRMLGY
;
A
#
# COMPACT_ATOMS: atom_id res chain seq x y z
N THR A 1 0.81 15.87 2.62
CA THR A 1 1.70 15.50 1.49
C THR A 1 2.91 16.42 1.48
N SER A 2 4.10 15.87 1.32
CA SER A 2 5.37 16.60 1.21
C SER A 2 5.57 17.32 -0.13
N ASN A 3 4.54 17.37 -0.97
CA ASN A 3 4.62 17.90 -2.33
C ASN A 3 4.54 19.42 -2.37
N THR A 4 5.39 20.03 -3.18
CA THR A 4 5.39 21.48 -3.40
C THR A 4 4.13 21.94 -4.14
N ARG A 5 3.81 23.24 -4.05
CA ARG A 5 2.63 23.84 -4.72
C ARG A 5 2.64 23.63 -6.24
N SER A 6 3.82 23.59 -6.86
CA SER A 6 3.99 23.30 -8.29
C SER A 6 3.66 21.84 -8.64
N GLN A 7 3.99 20.91 -7.76
CA GLN A 7 3.64 19.49 -7.93
C GLN A 7 2.12 19.27 -7.82
N HIS A 8 1.44 19.95 -6.88
CA HIS A 8 -0.02 19.88 -6.79
C HIS A 8 -0.70 20.36 -8.07
N ASN A 9 -0.24 21.48 -8.68
CA ASN A 9 -0.80 21.94 -9.94
C ASN A 9 -0.61 20.94 -11.09
N TYR A 10 0.53 20.24 -11.12
CA TYR A 10 0.77 19.18 -12.09
C TYR A 10 -0.20 18.02 -11.88
N PHE A 11 -0.39 17.55 -10.65
CA PHE A 11 -1.32 16.46 -10.32
C PHE A 11 -2.76 16.81 -10.67
N PHE A 12 -3.22 18.02 -10.32
CA PHE A 12 -4.57 18.46 -10.63
C PHE A 12 -4.84 18.53 -12.14
N LYS A 13 -3.85 18.99 -12.91
CA LYS A 13 -3.96 19.02 -14.37
C LYS A 13 -3.94 17.62 -14.98
N SER A 14 -3.03 16.76 -14.53
CA SER A 14 -2.87 15.39 -15.07
C SER A 14 -4.05 14.48 -14.75
N ALA A 15 -4.68 14.66 -13.58
CA ALA A 15 -5.85 13.89 -13.17
C ALA A 15 -7.18 14.55 -13.54
N LEU A 16 -7.16 15.69 -14.27
CA LEU A 16 -8.35 16.46 -14.64
C LEU A 16 -9.26 16.76 -13.43
N VAL A 17 -8.67 17.29 -12.35
CA VAL A 17 -9.37 17.51 -11.08
C VAL A 17 -10.32 18.70 -11.21
N ASP A 18 -11.62 18.50 -11.00
CA ASP A 18 -12.66 19.54 -10.98
C ASP A 18 -12.78 20.22 -9.61
N VAL A 19 -12.49 19.50 -8.54
CA VAL A 19 -12.71 19.96 -7.17
C VAL A 19 -11.54 19.57 -6.27
N VAL A 20 -11.04 20.52 -5.50
CA VAL A 20 -10.06 20.27 -4.42
C VAL A 20 -10.74 20.54 -3.10
N ILE A 21 -10.63 19.58 -2.18
CA ILE A 21 -11.13 19.69 -0.82
C ILE A 21 -9.91 19.70 0.11
N GLU A 22 -9.77 20.75 0.91
CA GLU A 22 -8.67 20.91 1.86
C GLU A 22 -9.24 21.38 3.21
N GLY A 23 -9.28 20.48 4.19
CA GLY A 23 -10.01 20.71 5.43
C GLY A 23 -11.48 21.02 5.15
N ASN A 24 -11.94 22.19 5.58
CA ASN A 24 -13.32 22.67 5.36
C ASN A 24 -13.46 23.54 4.09
N SER A 25 -12.41 23.74 3.32
CA SER A 25 -12.46 24.54 2.10
C SER A 25 -12.68 23.67 0.87
N VAL A 26 -13.49 24.18 -0.07
CA VAL A 26 -13.78 23.55 -1.35
C VAL A 26 -13.45 24.52 -2.47
N LYS A 27 -12.50 24.16 -3.31
CA LYS A 27 -12.08 24.94 -4.47
C LYS A 27 -12.47 24.21 -5.76
N ARG A 28 -13.21 24.89 -6.65
CA ARG A 28 -13.51 24.37 -8.00
C ARG A 28 -12.43 24.79 -8.99
N ILE A 29 -12.01 23.85 -9.85
CA ILE A 29 -11.06 24.05 -10.93
C ILE A 29 -11.83 23.85 -12.24
N LYS A 30 -11.78 24.84 -13.13
CA LYS A 30 -12.39 24.72 -14.46
C LYS A 30 -11.37 24.20 -15.45
N HIS A 31 -11.70 23.15 -16.20
CA HIS A 31 -10.97 22.68 -17.37
C HIS A 31 -11.96 22.20 -18.44
N ASN A 32 -11.53 22.25 -19.70
CA ASN A 32 -12.34 21.80 -20.85
C ASN A 32 -11.86 20.46 -21.41
N SER A 33 -10.96 19.80 -20.69
CA SER A 33 -10.37 18.55 -21.13
C SER A 33 -11.26 17.37 -20.74
N LYS A 34 -11.37 16.38 -21.64
CA LYS A 34 -12.01 15.09 -21.40
C LYS A 34 -10.98 14.00 -21.59
N HIS A 35 -11.16 12.88 -20.91
CA HIS A 35 -10.32 11.70 -21.06
C HIS A 35 -11.19 10.48 -21.28
N GLU A 36 -10.90 9.71 -22.32
CA GLU A 36 -11.73 8.57 -22.75
C GLU A 36 -11.99 7.54 -21.63
N LEU A 37 -10.97 7.24 -20.80
CA LEU A 37 -11.12 6.29 -19.70
C LEU A 37 -12.05 6.82 -18.59
N ILE A 38 -12.05 8.13 -18.34
CA ILE A 38 -12.96 8.76 -17.38
C ILE A 38 -14.39 8.73 -17.92
N GLU A 39 -14.57 9.04 -19.21
CA GLU A 39 -15.90 8.97 -19.86
C GLU A 39 -16.41 7.52 -19.87
N LYS A 40 -15.55 6.53 -20.10
CA LYS A 40 -15.91 5.12 -20.00
C LYS A 40 -16.45 4.78 -18.61
N LEU A 41 -15.75 5.16 -17.52
CA LEU A 41 -16.24 4.94 -16.16
C LEU A 41 -17.57 5.62 -15.88
N ARG A 42 -17.77 6.84 -16.41
CA ARG A 42 -19.05 7.55 -16.30
C ARG A 42 -20.19 6.81 -16.96
N LEU A 43 -19.97 6.26 -18.17
CA LEU A 43 -20.97 5.47 -18.89
C LEU A 43 -21.30 4.17 -18.12
N GLU A 44 -20.31 3.52 -17.54
CA GLU A 44 -20.46 2.31 -16.73
C GLU A 44 -21.02 2.60 -15.33
N LYS A 45 -21.15 3.88 -14.93
CA LYS A 45 -21.54 4.35 -13.59
C LYS A 45 -20.61 3.81 -12.49
N HIS A 46 -19.34 3.63 -12.81
CA HIS A 46 -18.31 3.22 -11.86
C HIS A 46 -17.56 4.42 -11.30
N GLY A 47 -17.13 4.33 -10.03
CA GLY A 47 -16.17 5.25 -9.45
C GLY A 47 -14.78 5.01 -10.00
N GLY A 48 -13.98 6.08 -10.13
CA GLY A 48 -12.57 6.01 -10.48
C GLY A 48 -11.68 6.31 -9.28
N LEU A 49 -10.48 5.73 -9.27
CA LEU A 49 -9.41 6.03 -8.34
C LEU A 49 -8.16 6.40 -9.14
N VAL A 50 -7.63 7.61 -8.94
CA VAL A 50 -6.38 8.04 -9.54
C VAL A 50 -5.26 7.98 -8.50
N LEU A 51 -4.20 7.26 -8.84
CA LEU A 51 -2.94 7.23 -8.09
C LEU A 51 -1.82 7.80 -8.97
N PHE A 52 -0.78 8.32 -8.34
CA PHE A 52 0.39 8.80 -9.07
C PHE A 52 1.59 7.87 -8.83
N SER A 53 2.25 7.44 -9.90
CA SER A 53 3.52 6.75 -9.81
C SER A 53 4.68 7.74 -9.86
N THR A 54 5.79 7.39 -9.22
CA THR A 54 7.02 8.20 -9.26
C THR A 54 7.78 8.11 -10.58
N GLY A 55 7.28 7.34 -11.56
CA GLY A 55 7.78 7.18 -12.92
C GLY A 55 9.31 7.16 -13.09
N THR A 56 9.83 6.18 -13.78
CA THR A 56 11.28 6.11 -14.13
C THR A 56 11.76 7.29 -14.99
N THR A 57 10.84 8.04 -15.59
CA THR A 57 11.10 9.22 -16.46
C THR A 57 11.13 10.54 -15.69
N GLY A 58 11.06 10.52 -14.36
CA GLY A 58 11.13 11.69 -13.49
C GLY A 58 9.82 12.49 -13.35
N ARG A 59 8.80 12.23 -14.15
CA ARG A 59 7.47 12.86 -13.99
C ARG A 59 6.46 11.84 -13.54
N PRO A 60 5.70 12.10 -12.44
CA PRO A 60 4.65 11.21 -11.98
C PRO A 60 3.59 11.02 -13.07
N LYS A 61 3.14 9.76 -13.24
CA LYS A 61 2.04 9.44 -14.15
C LYS A 61 0.75 9.24 -13.36
N ALA A 62 -0.36 9.79 -13.86
CA ALA A 62 -1.68 9.55 -13.31
C ALA A 62 -2.16 8.16 -13.75
N ILE A 63 -2.44 7.29 -12.80
CA ILE A 63 -2.86 5.90 -13.01
C ILE A 63 -4.32 5.80 -12.63
N LEU A 64 -5.20 5.50 -13.58
CA LEU A 64 -6.63 5.37 -13.34
C LEU A 64 -7.02 3.92 -13.10
N HIS A 65 -7.64 3.65 -11.96
CA HIS A 65 -8.31 2.39 -11.66
C HIS A 65 -9.83 2.54 -11.71
N ASP A 66 -10.51 1.50 -12.17
CA ASP A 66 -11.92 1.30 -11.88
C ASP A 66 -12.07 0.87 -10.41
N LEU A 67 -12.68 1.73 -9.60
CA LEU A 67 -12.79 1.48 -8.15
C LEU A 67 -13.66 0.25 -7.86
N SER A 68 -14.69 0.00 -8.65
CA SER A 68 -15.55 -1.18 -8.49
C SER A 68 -14.76 -2.47 -8.70
N MET A 69 -13.92 -2.50 -9.74
CA MET A 69 -13.02 -3.63 -10.00
C MET A 69 -11.90 -3.72 -8.95
N PHE A 70 -11.37 -2.57 -8.54
CA PHE A 70 -10.34 -2.51 -7.49
C PHE A 70 -10.83 -3.11 -6.18
N MET A 71 -12.06 -2.86 -5.79
CA MET A 71 -12.66 -3.35 -4.54
C MET A 71 -12.91 -4.87 -4.54
N LYS A 72 -13.07 -5.51 -5.70
CA LYS A 72 -13.27 -6.97 -5.80
C LYS A 72 -12.15 -7.80 -5.16
N ARG A 73 -10.94 -7.27 -5.07
CA ARG A 73 -9.81 -7.93 -4.39
C ARG A 73 -10.04 -8.18 -2.90
N PHE A 74 -10.98 -7.46 -2.28
CA PHE A 74 -11.29 -7.56 -0.86
C PHE A 74 -12.51 -8.46 -0.57
N GLU A 75 -13.25 -8.91 -1.59
CA GLU A 75 -14.48 -9.72 -1.44
C GLU A 75 -14.26 -11.03 -0.71
N VAL A 76 -13.05 -11.60 -0.76
CA VAL A 76 -12.72 -12.79 0.03
C VAL A 76 -12.46 -12.37 1.48
N PRO A 77 -13.32 -12.75 2.43
CA PRO A 77 -13.21 -12.34 3.82
C PRO A 77 -11.86 -12.72 4.44
N ARG A 78 -11.34 -11.84 5.29
CA ARG A 78 -10.10 -12.01 6.04
C ARG A 78 -10.36 -11.77 7.52
N PRO A 79 -9.47 -12.19 8.42
CA PRO A 79 -9.62 -11.90 9.83
C PRO A 79 -9.79 -10.42 10.11
N THR A 80 -10.65 -10.08 11.05
CA THR A 80 -10.81 -8.74 11.59
C THR A 80 -9.65 -8.44 12.53
N LEU A 81 -8.78 -7.51 12.18
CA LEU A 81 -7.55 -7.19 12.91
C LEU A 81 -7.41 -5.68 13.13
N LYS A 82 -6.68 -5.31 14.18
CA LYS A 82 -6.26 -3.95 14.44
C LYS A 82 -4.95 -3.67 13.71
N THR A 83 -4.98 -2.71 12.80
CA THR A 83 -3.85 -2.40 11.92
C THR A 83 -3.39 -0.95 12.13
N ILE A 84 -2.09 -0.72 12.27
CA ILE A 84 -1.54 0.63 12.26
C ILE A 84 -1.35 1.10 10.80
N ASN A 85 -1.78 2.32 10.49
CA ASN A 85 -1.58 2.90 9.16
C ASN A 85 -0.24 3.61 9.07
N PHE A 86 0.83 2.82 8.99
CA PHE A 86 2.19 3.34 8.81
C PHE A 86 2.42 3.91 7.41
N LEU A 87 1.94 3.22 6.38
CA LEU A 87 2.12 3.62 4.98
C LEU A 87 1.18 4.78 4.61
N LEU A 88 1.66 5.71 3.79
CA LEU A 88 0.89 6.88 3.35
C LEU A 88 -0.25 6.49 2.40
N PHE A 89 -1.38 7.20 2.47
CA PHE A 89 -2.56 6.95 1.63
C PHE A 89 -2.42 7.39 0.16
N ASP A 90 -1.45 8.21 -0.14
CA ASP A 90 -1.09 8.60 -1.52
C ASP A 90 -0.30 7.53 -2.27
N HIS A 91 0.03 6.42 -1.59
CA HIS A 91 0.64 5.24 -2.16
C HIS A 91 -0.30 4.04 -2.11
N ILE A 92 -0.20 3.18 -3.11
CA ILE A 92 -1.04 1.97 -3.23
C ILE A 92 -0.98 1.08 -1.98
N GLY A 93 0.19 0.98 -1.32
CA GLY A 93 0.37 0.17 -0.12
C GLY A 93 -0.47 0.66 1.06
N GLY A 94 -0.45 1.98 1.34
CA GLY A 94 -1.23 2.58 2.43
C GLY A 94 -2.73 2.54 2.16
N LEU A 95 -3.14 2.90 0.94
CA LEU A 95 -4.53 2.84 0.52
C LEU A 95 -5.08 1.41 0.60
N ASN A 96 -4.34 0.45 0.06
CA ASN A 96 -4.73 -0.97 0.11
C ASN A 96 -4.85 -1.46 1.57
N THR A 97 -3.93 -1.08 2.44
CA THR A 97 -3.98 -1.44 3.87
C THR A 97 -5.24 -0.90 4.52
N MET A 98 -5.56 0.38 4.30
CA MET A 98 -6.76 1.00 4.83
C MET A 98 -8.02 0.29 4.32
N LEU A 99 -8.17 0.16 3.02
CA LEU A 99 -9.35 -0.46 2.41
C LEU A 99 -9.50 -1.92 2.83
N HIS A 100 -8.42 -2.69 2.85
CA HIS A 100 -8.42 -4.08 3.32
C HIS A 100 -8.87 -4.19 4.77
N THR A 101 -8.35 -3.35 5.67
CA THR A 101 -8.69 -3.37 7.08
C THR A 101 -10.16 -3.02 7.30
N LEU A 102 -10.64 -1.93 6.70
CA LEU A 102 -12.03 -1.48 6.86
C LEU A 102 -13.04 -2.43 6.22
N TYR A 103 -12.73 -2.98 5.04
CA TYR A 103 -13.59 -3.97 4.37
C TYR A 103 -13.80 -5.23 5.23
N ASN A 104 -12.77 -5.64 5.95
CA ASN A 104 -12.82 -6.76 6.88
C ASN A 104 -13.28 -6.37 8.30
N LYS A 105 -13.92 -5.20 8.46
CA LYS A 105 -14.46 -4.69 9.73
C LYS A 105 -13.40 -4.53 10.82
N GLY A 106 -12.13 -4.38 10.44
CA GLY A 106 -11.00 -4.13 11.32
C GLY A 106 -10.91 -2.67 11.75
N THR A 107 -10.03 -2.42 12.70
CA THR A 107 -9.73 -1.08 13.18
C THR A 107 -8.42 -0.60 12.58
N ILE A 108 -8.40 0.61 12.05
CA ILE A 108 -7.18 1.26 11.58
C ILE A 108 -6.80 2.39 12.52
N VAL A 109 -5.53 2.42 12.93
CA VAL A 109 -4.98 3.42 13.84
C VAL A 109 -3.91 4.23 13.11
N ALA A 110 -4.04 5.55 13.12
CA ALA A 110 -3.03 6.45 12.56
C ALA A 110 -1.99 6.78 13.63
N PRO A 111 -0.70 6.58 13.40
CA PRO A 111 0.35 6.94 14.35
C PRO A 111 0.54 8.47 14.40
N LYS A 112 1.02 8.99 15.54
CA LYS A 112 1.36 10.40 15.72
C LYS A 112 2.53 10.81 14.85
N SER A 113 3.53 9.96 14.77
CA SER A 113 4.69 10.11 13.88
C SER A 113 5.12 8.73 13.32
N ARG A 114 6.18 8.74 12.49
CA ARG A 114 6.71 7.51 11.89
C ARG A 114 8.11 7.16 12.36
N ASN A 115 8.54 7.71 13.50
CA ASN A 115 9.75 7.23 14.18
C ASN A 115 9.47 5.88 14.88
N VAL A 116 10.53 5.17 15.25
CA VAL A 116 10.39 3.81 15.81
C VAL A 116 9.67 3.84 17.16
N GLU A 117 10.02 4.80 17.99
CA GLU A 117 9.48 4.97 19.34
C GLU A 117 7.97 5.17 19.32
N ASP A 118 7.49 6.13 18.53
CA ASP A 118 6.06 6.44 18.41
C ASP A 118 5.27 5.31 17.78
N ILE A 119 5.84 4.59 16.82
CA ILE A 119 5.20 3.41 16.22
C ILE A 119 5.05 2.30 17.26
N LEU A 120 6.10 1.97 18.01
CA LEU A 120 6.04 0.93 19.04
C LEU A 120 5.09 1.34 20.17
N ALA A 121 5.14 2.61 20.63
CA ALA A 121 4.21 3.14 21.63
C ALA A 121 2.75 3.07 21.14
N THR A 122 2.48 3.45 19.89
CA THR A 122 1.14 3.34 19.30
C THR A 122 0.69 1.88 19.21
N CYS A 123 1.60 0.97 18.87
CA CYS A 123 1.29 -0.45 18.82
C CYS A 123 0.89 -1.00 20.19
N GLU A 124 1.58 -0.60 21.25
CA GLU A 124 1.26 -0.98 22.63
C GLU A 124 -0.05 -0.34 23.10
N GLU A 125 -0.18 1.00 22.99
CA GLU A 125 -1.35 1.75 23.46
C GLU A 125 -2.68 1.21 22.87
N HIS A 126 -2.66 0.90 21.58
CA HIS A 126 -3.87 0.47 20.85
C HIS A 126 -3.96 -1.03 20.66
N GLN A 127 -3.02 -1.82 21.20
CA GLN A 127 -2.96 -3.27 21.05
C GLN A 127 -3.04 -3.68 19.57
N ILE A 128 -2.14 -3.11 18.76
CA ILE A 128 -2.06 -3.37 17.32
C ILE A 128 -1.65 -4.82 17.05
N GLU A 129 -2.30 -5.43 16.07
CA GLU A 129 -2.06 -6.80 15.67
C GLU A 129 -1.26 -6.90 14.36
N VAL A 130 -1.35 -5.86 13.50
CA VAL A 130 -0.69 -5.83 12.19
C VAL A 130 0.07 -4.51 11.99
N LEU A 131 1.36 -4.62 11.67
CA LEU A 131 2.23 -3.50 11.28
C LEU A 131 2.63 -3.66 9.80
N PRO A 132 1.95 -2.98 8.87
CA PRO A 132 2.43 -2.84 7.50
C PRO A 132 3.55 -1.81 7.44
N THR A 133 4.70 -2.17 6.83
CA THR A 133 5.86 -1.31 6.86
C THR A 133 6.80 -1.51 5.66
N THR A 134 8.01 -0.96 5.73
CA THR A 134 9.06 -1.09 4.71
C THR A 134 10.31 -1.77 5.29
N PRO A 135 11.12 -2.43 4.46
CA PRO A 135 12.42 -2.95 4.87
C PRO A 135 13.31 -1.91 5.54
N THR A 136 13.32 -0.67 5.04
CA THR A 136 14.08 0.43 5.66
C THR A 136 13.63 0.69 7.09
N PHE A 137 12.32 0.74 7.36
CA PHE A 137 11.83 0.94 8.71
C PHE A 137 12.18 -0.24 9.64
N LEU A 138 12.12 -1.47 9.14
CA LEU A 138 12.53 -2.65 9.91
C LEU A 138 14.02 -2.64 10.27
N ARG A 139 14.88 -2.13 9.38
CA ARG A 139 16.31 -1.89 9.72
C ARG A 139 16.44 -0.83 10.80
N MET A 140 15.66 0.24 10.74
CA MET A 140 15.64 1.27 11.79
C MET A 140 15.20 0.68 13.14
N MET A 141 14.20 -0.18 13.16
CA MET A 141 13.78 -0.91 14.37
C MET A 141 14.91 -1.75 14.96
N LEU A 142 15.67 -2.47 14.12
CA LEU A 142 16.84 -3.23 14.59
C LEU A 142 17.91 -2.32 15.19
N LEU A 143 18.21 -1.20 14.52
CA LEU A 143 19.25 -0.25 14.92
C LEU A 143 18.88 0.56 16.17
N SER A 144 17.58 0.72 16.45
CA SER A 144 17.12 1.49 17.61
C SER A 144 17.43 0.83 18.95
N GLY A 145 17.68 -0.48 18.97
CA GLY A 145 17.85 -1.24 20.20
C GLY A 145 16.57 -1.40 21.04
N LEU A 146 15.42 -0.95 20.52
CA LEU A 146 14.13 -0.99 21.22
C LEU A 146 13.42 -2.34 21.11
N ILE A 147 13.83 -3.18 20.17
CA ILE A 147 13.28 -4.53 20.01
C ILE A 147 14.24 -5.58 20.58
N PRO A 148 13.73 -6.68 21.16
CA PRO A 148 12.32 -7.09 21.24
C PRO A 148 11.51 -6.44 22.37
N ASP A 149 12.14 -5.77 23.34
CA ASP A 149 11.54 -5.42 24.63
C ASP A 149 10.30 -4.52 24.53
N ASN A 150 10.27 -3.61 23.55
CA ASN A 150 9.16 -2.69 23.33
C ASN A 150 8.17 -3.15 22.25
N VAL A 151 8.28 -4.40 21.77
CA VAL A 151 7.29 -4.95 20.81
C VAL A 151 6.13 -5.57 21.59
N PRO A 152 4.89 -5.08 21.41
CA PRO A 152 3.75 -5.56 22.18
C PRO A 152 3.39 -7.01 21.81
N LYS A 153 2.91 -7.75 22.78
CA LYS A 153 2.45 -9.15 22.59
C LYS A 153 1.25 -9.26 21.66
N SER A 154 0.51 -8.17 21.48
CA SER A 154 -0.59 -8.07 20.52
C SER A 154 -0.13 -8.12 19.07
N LEU A 155 1.12 -7.71 18.76
CA LEU A 155 1.64 -7.66 17.40
C LEU A 155 1.91 -9.08 16.87
N LYS A 156 1.07 -9.53 15.96
CA LYS A 156 1.10 -10.88 15.39
C LYS A 156 1.73 -10.93 14.02
N ILE A 157 1.54 -9.87 13.22
CA ILE A 157 1.91 -9.85 11.83
C ILE A 157 2.65 -8.54 11.51
N ILE A 158 3.81 -8.68 10.88
CA ILE A 158 4.50 -7.56 10.21
C ILE A 158 4.49 -7.85 8.72
N THR A 159 3.86 -6.96 7.94
CA THR A 159 3.95 -7.04 6.48
C THR A 159 4.95 -6.02 5.97
N TYR A 160 5.79 -6.40 5.02
CA TYR A 160 6.82 -5.52 4.45
C TYR A 160 6.89 -5.64 2.93
N GLY A 161 7.17 -4.53 2.28
CA GLY A 161 7.26 -4.44 0.82
C GLY A 161 7.73 -3.08 0.35
N THR A 162 7.49 -2.75 -0.91
CA THR A 162 7.90 -1.51 -1.61
C THR A 162 9.40 -1.41 -1.89
N GLU A 163 10.26 -2.10 -1.13
CA GLU A 163 11.71 -2.12 -1.23
C GLU A 163 12.22 -3.57 -1.14
N ARG A 164 13.49 -3.77 -1.50
CA ARG A 164 14.14 -5.07 -1.30
C ARG A 164 14.52 -5.27 0.16
N MET A 165 14.12 -6.40 0.71
CA MET A 165 14.63 -6.93 1.98
C MET A 165 15.91 -7.70 1.71
N ASP A 166 16.90 -7.59 2.60
CA ASP A 166 18.08 -8.46 2.61
C ASP A 166 17.90 -9.60 3.64
N GLN A 167 18.54 -10.73 3.35
CA GLN A 167 18.39 -11.93 4.18
C GLN A 167 18.90 -11.72 5.62
N PRO A 168 20.08 -11.10 5.86
CA PRO A 168 20.58 -10.87 7.22
C PRO A 168 19.61 -10.06 8.08
N THR A 169 18.98 -9.01 7.52
CA THR A 169 17.97 -8.22 8.22
C THR A 169 16.76 -9.07 8.60
N LEU A 170 16.25 -9.88 7.66
CA LEU A 170 15.11 -10.75 7.91
C LEU A 170 15.42 -11.81 8.98
N ASP A 171 16.58 -12.44 8.91
CA ASP A 171 17.04 -13.45 9.87
C ASP A 171 17.14 -12.86 11.28
N ALA A 172 17.73 -11.68 11.42
CA ALA A 172 17.84 -10.98 12.70
C ALA A 172 16.45 -10.67 13.30
N LEU A 173 15.54 -10.16 12.50
CA LEU A 173 14.16 -9.88 12.92
C LEU A 173 13.42 -11.15 13.32
N CYS A 174 13.54 -12.22 12.55
CA CYS A 174 12.91 -13.51 12.86
C CYS A 174 13.45 -14.13 14.14
N LYS A 175 14.74 -13.92 14.43
CA LYS A 175 15.36 -14.38 15.69
C LYS A 175 14.89 -13.58 16.89
N LEU A 176 14.84 -12.25 16.78
CA LEU A 176 14.42 -11.36 17.87
C LEU A 176 12.92 -11.43 18.15
N LEU A 177 12.11 -11.66 17.14
CA LEU A 177 10.64 -11.65 17.21
C LEU A 177 10.08 -13.02 16.79
N PRO A 178 10.31 -14.10 17.56
CA PRO A 178 9.96 -15.46 17.18
C PRO A 178 8.44 -15.69 17.03
N ASN A 179 7.62 -14.89 17.71
CA ASN A 179 6.16 -15.01 17.70
C ASN A 179 5.48 -14.10 16.66
N VAL A 180 6.24 -13.31 15.90
CA VAL A 180 5.71 -12.42 14.86
C VAL A 180 5.82 -13.09 13.49
N ASP A 181 4.74 -13.10 12.74
CA ASP A 181 4.72 -13.61 11.37
C ASP A 181 5.14 -12.51 10.39
N PHE A 182 6.31 -12.67 9.76
CA PHE A 182 6.81 -11.76 8.74
C PHE A 182 6.29 -12.15 7.38
N ARG A 183 5.57 -11.23 6.72
CA ARG A 183 4.96 -11.46 5.41
C ARG A 183 5.46 -10.45 4.40
N GLN A 184 6.14 -10.92 3.39
CA GLN A 184 6.50 -10.09 2.26
C GLN A 184 5.27 -9.74 1.44
N THR A 185 5.19 -8.50 0.96
CA THR A 185 4.14 -8.03 0.03
C THR A 185 4.76 -7.63 -1.29
N PHE A 186 4.01 -7.80 -2.37
CA PHE A 186 4.40 -7.38 -3.71
C PHE A 186 3.26 -6.61 -4.38
N GLY A 187 3.60 -5.53 -5.05
CA GLY A 187 2.63 -4.73 -5.79
C GLY A 187 3.28 -3.52 -6.45
N MET A 188 2.50 -2.89 -7.28
CA MET A 188 2.84 -1.62 -7.93
C MET A 188 1.56 -0.81 -8.14
N SER A 189 1.70 0.49 -8.36
CA SER A 189 0.54 1.38 -8.50
C SER A 189 -0.39 0.95 -9.64
N GLU A 190 0.15 0.38 -10.71
CA GLU A 190 -0.58 -0.09 -11.89
C GLU A 190 -1.37 -1.38 -11.65
N LEU A 191 -0.86 -2.22 -10.77
CA LEU A 191 -1.38 -3.57 -10.53
C LEU A 191 -2.18 -3.67 -9.23
N GLY A 192 -1.87 -2.80 -8.27
CA GLY A 192 -2.28 -2.94 -6.87
C GLY A 192 -1.42 -3.95 -6.11
N ILE A 193 -1.81 -4.26 -4.89
CA ILE A 193 -1.15 -5.29 -4.09
C ILE A 193 -1.69 -6.65 -4.50
N VAL A 194 -0.81 -7.53 -4.95
CA VAL A 194 -1.18 -8.88 -5.39
C VAL A 194 -0.98 -9.90 -4.28
N ARG A 195 -1.66 -11.04 -4.40
CA ARG A 195 -1.47 -12.14 -3.45
C ARG A 195 -0.10 -12.77 -3.66
N VAL A 196 0.61 -12.92 -2.57
CA VAL A 196 1.88 -13.63 -2.54
C VAL A 196 1.86 -14.66 -1.42
N LYS A 197 2.65 -15.72 -1.60
CA LYS A 197 2.89 -16.74 -0.58
C LYS A 197 4.39 -16.90 -0.43
N SER A 198 4.94 -16.50 0.71
CA SER A 198 6.35 -16.77 1.06
C SER A 198 6.55 -18.25 1.28
N LYS A 199 7.76 -18.75 1.01
CA LYS A 199 8.14 -20.13 1.26
C LYS A 199 8.14 -20.44 2.78
N ALA A 200 8.66 -19.50 3.56
CA ALA A 200 8.66 -19.50 5.02
C ALA A 200 8.71 -18.04 5.50
N ARG A 201 8.50 -17.80 6.81
CA ARG A 201 8.52 -16.45 7.40
C ARG A 201 9.88 -15.74 7.29
N ASP A 202 10.96 -16.52 7.22
CA ASP A 202 12.36 -16.11 7.10
C ASP A 202 12.90 -16.24 5.67
N SER A 203 12.02 -16.45 4.68
CA SER A 203 12.41 -16.62 3.29
C SER A 203 12.09 -15.39 2.45
N LEU A 204 13.04 -14.93 1.65
CA LEU A 204 12.83 -13.90 0.62
C LEU A 204 12.15 -14.45 -0.65
N PHE A 205 12.04 -15.77 -0.77
CA PHE A 205 11.35 -16.38 -1.91
C PHE A 205 9.84 -16.35 -1.70
N MET A 206 9.14 -15.81 -2.69
CA MET A 206 7.69 -15.76 -2.71
C MET A 206 7.14 -16.23 -4.05
N LYS A 207 5.97 -16.84 -4.01
CA LYS A 207 5.17 -17.15 -5.19
C LYS A 207 4.08 -16.09 -5.35
N ILE A 208 4.02 -15.46 -6.50
CA ILE A 208 2.94 -14.57 -6.90
C ILE A 208 1.83 -15.42 -7.51
N GLY A 209 0.57 -15.18 -7.14
CA GLY A 209 -0.56 -15.91 -7.70
C GLY A 209 -1.88 -15.55 -7.03
N GLY A 210 -2.93 -16.23 -7.45
CA GLY A 210 -4.32 -16.04 -7.02
C GLY A 210 -5.26 -16.28 -8.20
N ASN A 211 -6.55 -16.42 -7.97
CA ASN A 211 -7.53 -16.78 -9.00
C ASN A 211 -7.65 -15.72 -10.13
N ASP A 212 -7.22 -14.48 -9.87
CA ASP A 212 -7.33 -13.36 -10.80
C ASP A 212 -5.97 -12.87 -11.32
N ILE A 213 -4.91 -13.66 -11.07
CA ILE A 213 -3.54 -13.29 -11.42
C ILE A 213 -2.91 -14.39 -12.25
N GLU A 214 -2.42 -14.01 -13.42
CA GLU A 214 -1.62 -14.86 -14.29
C GLU A 214 -0.20 -14.32 -14.35
N THR A 215 0.78 -15.22 -14.33
CA THR A 215 2.19 -14.85 -14.41
C THR A 215 2.89 -15.69 -15.47
N ARG A 216 3.77 -15.06 -16.24
CA ARG A 216 4.68 -15.76 -17.16
C ARG A 216 6.04 -15.07 -17.17
N VAL A 217 7.07 -15.80 -17.57
CA VAL A 217 8.42 -15.25 -17.77
C VAL A 217 8.72 -15.31 -19.25
N VAL A 218 9.01 -14.15 -19.83
CA VAL A 218 9.40 -13.99 -21.23
C VAL A 218 10.71 -13.21 -21.26
N ASP A 219 11.73 -13.74 -21.90
CA ASP A 219 13.06 -13.11 -22.01
C ASP A 219 13.60 -12.60 -20.66
N ASN A 220 13.51 -13.42 -19.62
CA ASN A 220 13.87 -13.10 -18.23
C ASN A 220 13.08 -11.94 -17.58
N VAL A 221 11.97 -11.50 -18.20
CA VAL A 221 11.04 -10.51 -17.65
C VAL A 221 9.81 -11.20 -17.08
N LEU A 222 9.48 -10.91 -15.84
CA LEU A 222 8.24 -11.38 -15.22
C LEU A 222 7.07 -10.50 -15.68
N GLU A 223 6.16 -11.07 -16.44
CA GLU A 223 4.91 -10.46 -16.82
C GLU A 223 3.79 -10.91 -15.88
N ILE A 224 3.00 -9.95 -15.42
CA ILE A 224 1.89 -10.18 -14.49
C ILE A 224 0.61 -9.57 -15.08
N TYR A 225 -0.40 -10.40 -15.24
CA TYR A 225 -1.75 -9.96 -15.58
C TYR A 225 -2.66 -10.07 -14.36
N SER A 226 -3.49 -9.05 -14.15
CA SER A 226 -4.56 -9.07 -13.13
C SER A 226 -5.84 -8.47 -13.70
N LYS A 227 -6.98 -9.08 -13.38
CA LYS A 227 -8.31 -8.55 -13.75
C LYS A 227 -8.62 -7.21 -13.08
N THR A 228 -7.99 -6.95 -11.93
CA THR A 228 -8.18 -5.72 -11.15
C THR A 228 -7.06 -4.69 -11.36
N ARG A 229 -6.29 -4.81 -12.44
CA ARG A 229 -5.25 -3.84 -12.81
C ARG A 229 -5.83 -2.47 -13.18
N MET A 230 -4.97 -1.48 -13.32
CA MET A 230 -5.34 -0.16 -13.83
C MET A 230 -6.06 -0.24 -15.19
N LEU A 231 -6.87 0.76 -15.50
CA LEU A 231 -7.43 0.98 -16.83
C LEU A 231 -6.41 1.56 -17.79
N GLY A 232 -5.57 2.47 -17.31
CA GLY A 232 -4.54 3.15 -18.09
C GLY A 232 -3.99 4.38 -17.39
N TYR A 233 -3.20 5.15 -18.16
CA TYR A 233 -2.61 6.43 -17.74
C TYR A 233 -3.41 7.60 -18.29
#